data_c2b006397c7717069505db7b403011d4
#
_entry.id   c2b006397c7717069505db7b403011d4
#
_cell.length_a   1.000
_cell.length_b   1.000
_cell.length_c   1.000
_cell.angle_alpha   90.00
_cell.angle_beta   90.00
_cell.angle_gamma   90.00
#
_symmetry.space_group_name_H-M   'P 1'
#
loop_
_entity.id
_entity.type
_entity.pdbx_description
1 polymer ?
#
loop_
_entity_poly.entity_id
_entity_poly.type
_entity_poly.pdbx_seq_one_letter_code
_entity_poly.pdbx_strand_id
1 'polypeptide(L)'
;MVFLSAALLGWACADFRRGPAGDASADGTGERAPIDDPVFENDVYPILQARCQDCHSKGGSGEYTPYVLTGDAKADRAMVVMLVSPSFPEGSLLLLRATGYDHLGGQILSVDDPDYATIQSWISGLPQATCP
;
A
#
# COMPACT_ATOMS: atom_id res chain seq x y z
N MET A 1 22.50 -47.90 18.52
CA MET A 1 22.94 -46.51 18.36
C MET A 1 22.60 -46.07 16.95
N VAL A 2 21.52 -45.32 16.81
CA VAL A 2 21.05 -44.78 15.51
C VAL A 2 21.17 -43.25 15.61
N PHE A 3 22.09 -42.70 14.81
CA PHE A 3 22.23 -41.25 14.72
C PHE A 3 21.21 -40.67 13.75
N LEU A 4 20.23 -39.95 14.24
CA LEU A 4 19.34 -39.14 13.41
C LEU A 4 20.06 -37.82 13.09
N SER A 5 20.45 -37.63 11.84
CA SER A 5 20.92 -36.33 11.32
C SER A 5 19.73 -35.47 10.99
N ALA A 6 19.50 -34.43 11.78
CA ALA A 6 18.54 -33.37 11.49
C ALA A 6 19.15 -32.39 10.47
N ALA A 7 18.68 -32.36 9.24
CA ALA A 7 19.02 -31.38 8.25
C ALA A 7 18.22 -30.10 8.51
N LEU A 8 18.90 -29.06 9.01
CA LEU A 8 18.36 -27.71 9.12
C LEU A 8 18.35 -27.07 7.72
N LEU A 9 17.18 -27.00 7.11
CA LEU A 9 16.94 -26.21 5.90
C LEU A 9 16.83 -24.74 6.33
N GLY A 10 17.95 -24.04 6.24
CA GLY A 10 17.98 -22.59 6.40
C GLY A 10 17.36 -21.90 5.19
N TRP A 11 16.23 -21.28 5.37
CA TRP A 11 15.63 -20.38 4.39
C TRP A 11 16.25 -18.99 4.60
N ALA A 12 17.28 -18.70 3.82
CA ALA A 12 17.85 -17.36 3.72
C ALA A 12 17.35 -16.71 2.44
N CYS A 13 16.28 -15.90 2.52
CA CYS A 13 15.92 -14.94 1.48
C CYS A 13 16.80 -13.69 1.64
N ALA A 14 18.08 -13.81 1.30
CA ALA A 14 18.99 -12.68 1.18
C ALA A 14 20.06 -12.97 0.15
N ASP A 15 19.71 -12.88 -1.13
CA ASP A 15 20.72 -12.86 -2.19
C ASP A 15 20.92 -11.42 -2.65
N PHE A 16 21.67 -10.65 -1.87
CA PHE A 16 22.23 -9.39 -2.30
C PHE A 16 23.43 -9.70 -3.21
N ARG A 17 23.16 -10.06 -4.47
CA ARG A 17 24.22 -10.13 -5.47
C ARG A 17 24.66 -8.73 -5.83
N ARG A 18 25.75 -8.29 -5.19
CA ARG A 18 26.55 -7.18 -5.66
C ARG A 18 27.30 -7.69 -6.89
N GLY A 19 26.73 -7.46 -8.08
CA GLY A 19 27.41 -7.75 -9.35
C GLY A 19 28.65 -6.88 -9.50
N PRO A 20 29.65 -7.31 -10.31
CA PRO A 20 30.83 -6.51 -10.58
C PRO A 20 30.45 -5.19 -11.26
N ALA A 21 31.15 -4.12 -10.88
CA ALA A 21 31.00 -2.79 -11.44
C ALA A 21 31.27 -2.82 -12.95
N GLY A 22 30.18 -2.88 -13.73
CA GLY A 22 30.20 -2.68 -15.17
C GLY A 22 29.43 -1.40 -15.46
N ASP A 23 30.05 -0.55 -16.23
CA ASP A 23 29.68 0.76 -16.71
C ASP A 23 28.22 1.17 -16.53
N ALA A 24 27.98 1.98 -15.52
CA ALA A 24 26.70 2.65 -15.30
C ALA A 24 26.53 3.74 -16.36
N SER A 25 25.84 3.44 -17.44
CA SER A 25 25.07 4.44 -18.13
C SER A 25 24.00 4.90 -17.17
N ALA A 26 24.28 5.98 -16.48
CA ALA A 26 23.35 6.67 -15.61
C ALA A 26 22.31 7.40 -16.48
N ASP A 27 21.31 6.67 -16.92
CA ASP A 27 20.01 7.21 -17.30
C ASP A 27 18.93 6.43 -16.55
N GLY A 28 18.97 6.59 -15.26
CA GLY A 28 18.08 5.94 -14.31
C GLY A 28 17.21 6.94 -13.58
N THR A 29 16.63 7.91 -14.25
CA THR A 29 15.36 8.49 -13.82
C THR A 29 14.28 7.50 -14.17
N GLY A 30 14.27 6.38 -13.45
CA GLY A 30 13.17 5.43 -13.43
C GLY A 30 11.95 6.05 -12.76
N GLU A 31 11.48 7.15 -13.33
CA GLU A 31 10.15 7.66 -13.11
C GLU A 31 9.20 6.57 -13.60
N ARG A 32 8.82 5.71 -12.66
CA ARG A 32 7.84 4.68 -12.94
C ARG A 32 6.60 5.40 -13.43
N ALA A 33 6.30 5.29 -14.73
CA ALA A 33 5.12 5.87 -15.33
C ALA A 33 3.90 5.62 -14.43
N PRO A 34 3.04 6.62 -14.23
CA PRO A 34 1.84 6.45 -13.43
C PRO A 34 1.08 5.23 -13.94
N ILE A 35 0.82 4.28 -13.07
CA ILE A 35 0.05 3.08 -13.43
C ILE A 35 -1.39 3.54 -13.56
N ASP A 36 -1.97 3.43 -14.76
CA ASP A 36 -3.39 3.66 -14.97
C ASP A 36 -4.18 2.59 -14.20
N ASP A 37 -4.99 3.04 -13.27
CA ASP A 37 -5.86 2.20 -12.44
C ASP A 37 -7.25 2.82 -12.42
N PRO A 38 -8.08 2.51 -13.44
CA PRO A 38 -9.40 3.12 -13.56
C PRO A 38 -10.32 2.76 -12.39
N VAL A 39 -10.15 1.62 -11.74
CA VAL A 39 -10.93 1.27 -10.54
C VAL A 39 -10.56 2.18 -9.38
N PHE A 40 -9.26 2.42 -9.17
CA PHE A 40 -8.83 3.37 -8.17
C PHE A 40 -9.34 4.78 -8.46
N GLU A 41 -9.16 5.25 -9.68
CA GLU A 41 -9.50 6.63 -10.07
C GLU A 41 -10.99 6.91 -10.01
N ASN A 42 -11.83 5.94 -10.41
CA ASN A 42 -13.28 6.16 -10.55
C ASN A 42 -14.10 5.71 -9.33
N ASP A 43 -13.65 4.69 -8.61
CA ASP A 43 -14.44 4.09 -7.53
C ASP A 43 -13.83 4.36 -6.15
N VAL A 44 -12.51 4.22 -5.99
CA VAL A 44 -11.85 4.35 -4.68
C VAL A 44 -11.50 5.81 -4.36
N TYR A 45 -10.89 6.52 -5.31
CA TYR A 45 -10.39 7.85 -5.06
C TYR A 45 -11.47 8.86 -4.65
N PRO A 46 -12.68 8.87 -5.24
CA PRO A 46 -13.79 9.71 -4.78
C PRO A 46 -14.17 9.45 -3.32
N ILE A 47 -14.10 8.20 -2.86
CA ILE A 47 -14.33 7.86 -1.44
C ILE A 47 -13.25 8.49 -0.56
N LEU A 48 -11.97 8.34 -0.94
CA LEU A 48 -10.86 8.92 -0.18
C LEU A 48 -10.97 10.44 -0.12
N GLN A 49 -11.37 11.09 -1.21
CA GLN A 49 -11.64 12.53 -1.22
C GLN A 49 -12.77 12.91 -0.27
N ALA A 50 -13.90 12.22 -0.35
CA ALA A 50 -15.08 12.56 0.44
C ALA A 50 -14.91 12.29 1.95
N ARG A 51 -14.14 11.25 2.31
CA ARG A 51 -14.03 10.78 3.70
C ARG A 51 -12.74 11.18 4.41
N CYS A 52 -11.64 11.43 3.66
CA CYS A 52 -10.31 11.56 4.25
C CYS A 52 -9.65 12.91 3.94
N GLN A 53 -9.95 13.54 2.80
CA GLN A 53 -9.20 14.68 2.28
C GLN A 53 -9.28 15.92 3.20
N ASP A 54 -10.38 16.16 3.88
CA ASP A 54 -10.53 17.33 4.75
C ASP A 54 -9.44 17.37 5.84
N CYS A 55 -9.10 16.20 6.39
CA CYS A 55 -8.03 16.09 7.38
C CYS A 55 -6.68 15.79 6.72
N HIS A 56 -6.65 14.95 5.70
CA HIS A 56 -5.45 14.42 5.06
C HIS A 56 -5.10 15.18 3.76
N SER A 57 -5.08 16.49 3.82
CA SER A 57 -4.58 17.37 2.76
C SER A 57 -3.63 18.41 3.35
N LYS A 58 -2.96 19.16 2.48
CA LYS A 58 -2.12 20.27 2.91
C LYS A 58 -2.97 21.30 3.68
N GLY A 59 -2.56 21.63 4.89
CA GLY A 59 -3.30 22.51 5.81
C GLY A 59 -4.35 21.80 6.66
N GLY A 60 -4.62 20.51 6.44
CA GLY A 60 -5.49 19.70 7.27
C GLY A 60 -4.80 19.18 8.53
N SER A 61 -5.57 18.67 9.49
CA SER A 61 -5.04 18.20 10.77
C SER A 61 -4.09 16.98 10.63
N GLY A 62 -4.19 16.25 9.53
CA GLY A 62 -3.36 15.10 9.19
C GLY A 62 -2.20 15.41 8.22
N GLU A 63 -1.91 16.67 7.94
CA GLU A 63 -0.90 17.05 6.93
C GLU A 63 0.53 16.54 7.23
N TYR A 64 0.83 16.26 8.51
CA TYR A 64 2.14 15.74 8.92
C TYR A 64 2.20 14.21 9.01
N THR A 65 1.14 13.53 8.57
CA THR A 65 1.13 12.07 8.46
C THR A 65 1.71 11.62 7.13
N PRO A 66 2.14 10.35 6.99
CA PRO A 66 2.55 9.79 5.70
C PRO A 66 1.43 9.73 4.64
N TYR A 67 0.18 9.92 5.06
CA TYR A 67 -1.01 9.86 4.21
C TYR A 67 -1.53 11.27 3.98
N VAL A 68 -1.18 11.89 2.85
CA VAL A 68 -1.64 13.23 2.46
C VAL A 68 -2.11 13.18 1.02
N LEU A 69 -3.38 13.51 0.80
CA LEU A 69 -4.00 13.57 -0.52
C LEU A 69 -3.69 14.91 -1.18
N THR A 70 -3.22 14.86 -2.42
CA THR A 70 -2.81 16.02 -3.20
C THR A 70 -3.94 16.56 -4.08
N GLY A 71 -4.98 15.76 -4.33
CA GLY A 71 -6.03 16.04 -5.30
C GLY A 71 -5.77 15.41 -6.67
N ASP A 72 -4.62 14.77 -6.86
CA ASP A 72 -4.26 14.02 -8.08
C ASP A 72 -4.34 12.52 -7.80
N ALA A 73 -5.34 11.86 -8.40
CA ALA A 73 -5.59 10.44 -8.16
C ALA A 73 -4.38 9.55 -8.50
N LYS A 74 -3.64 9.85 -9.57
CA LYS A 74 -2.49 9.05 -10.00
C LYS A 74 -1.30 9.21 -9.05
N ALA A 75 -1.03 10.44 -8.63
CA ALA A 75 0.00 10.73 -7.64
C ALA A 75 -0.35 10.09 -6.30
N ASP A 76 -1.58 10.24 -5.84
CA ASP A 76 -2.04 9.76 -4.54
C ASP A 76 -2.11 8.23 -4.49
N ARG A 77 -2.43 7.57 -5.63
CA ARG A 77 -2.42 6.10 -5.73
C ARG A 77 -1.08 5.50 -5.32
N ALA A 78 0.02 6.10 -5.76
CA ALA A 78 1.36 5.61 -5.45
C ALA A 78 1.62 5.56 -3.93
N MET A 79 1.10 6.53 -3.19
CA MET A 79 1.16 6.58 -1.73
C MET A 79 0.16 5.60 -1.09
N VAL A 80 -1.08 5.53 -1.60
CA VAL A 80 -2.12 4.67 -1.05
C VAL A 80 -1.75 3.19 -1.15
N VAL A 81 -1.12 2.73 -2.24
CA VAL A 81 -0.69 1.32 -2.39
C VAL A 81 0.36 0.90 -1.35
N MET A 82 1.09 1.83 -0.76
CA MET A 82 2.03 1.53 0.34
C MET A 82 1.32 1.26 1.68
N LEU A 83 0.04 1.59 1.78
CA LEU A 83 -0.77 1.45 3.00
C LEU A 83 -1.71 0.25 2.94
N VAL A 84 -1.61 -0.56 1.88
CA VAL A 84 -2.52 -1.69 1.67
C VAL A 84 -1.78 -3.02 1.53
N SER A 85 -2.47 -4.10 1.89
CA SER A 85 -1.97 -5.46 1.82
C SER A 85 -2.93 -6.31 0.98
N PRO A 86 -2.61 -6.59 -0.30
CA PRO A 86 -3.49 -7.38 -1.16
C PRO A 86 -3.74 -8.82 -0.69
N SER A 87 -2.78 -9.40 0.04
CA SER A 87 -2.92 -10.75 0.60
C SER A 87 -3.78 -10.82 1.87
N PHE A 88 -3.99 -9.67 2.53
CA PHE A 88 -4.79 -9.52 3.74
C PHE A 88 -5.47 -8.14 3.75
N PRO A 89 -6.49 -7.93 2.90
CA PRO A 89 -7.06 -6.61 2.66
C PRO A 89 -7.59 -5.93 3.91
N GLU A 90 -8.29 -6.66 4.77
CA GLU A 90 -8.84 -6.16 6.04
C GLU A 90 -7.76 -5.75 7.05
N GLY A 91 -6.55 -6.30 6.93
CA GLY A 91 -5.39 -5.92 7.72
C GLY A 91 -4.58 -4.78 7.11
N SER A 92 -5.03 -4.22 5.99
CA SER A 92 -4.41 -3.04 5.39
C SER A 92 -4.45 -1.84 6.33
N LEU A 93 -3.34 -1.15 6.46
CA LEU A 93 -3.24 0.01 7.34
C LEU A 93 -4.31 1.07 7.00
N LEU A 94 -4.60 1.27 5.72
CA LEU A 94 -5.66 2.17 5.25
C LEU A 94 -7.02 1.81 5.89
N LEU A 95 -7.45 0.55 5.79
CA LEU A 95 -8.74 0.10 6.32
C LEU A 95 -8.76 0.06 7.86
N LEU A 96 -7.67 -0.37 8.50
CA LEU A 96 -7.55 -0.35 9.95
C LEU A 96 -7.70 1.07 10.50
N ARG A 97 -7.02 2.05 9.90
CA ARG A 97 -7.15 3.46 10.31
C ARG A 97 -8.55 4.00 10.03
N ALA A 98 -9.12 3.70 8.87
CA ALA A 98 -10.48 4.14 8.52
C ALA A 98 -11.54 3.58 9.48
N THR A 99 -11.37 2.37 10.01
CA THR A 99 -12.26 1.78 11.01
C THR A 99 -11.97 2.23 12.45
N GLY A 100 -11.04 3.15 12.63
CA GLY A 100 -10.77 3.79 13.93
C GLY A 100 -9.63 3.16 14.73
N TYR A 101 -8.98 2.09 14.22
CA TYR A 101 -7.87 1.47 14.93
C TYR A 101 -6.67 2.44 14.97
N ASP A 102 -6.35 2.91 16.18
CA ASP A 102 -5.25 3.85 16.44
C ASP A 102 -5.26 5.06 15.47
N HIS A 103 -6.46 5.61 15.22
CA HIS A 103 -6.71 6.76 14.34
C HIS A 103 -7.25 7.93 15.16
N LEU A 104 -6.47 9.01 15.28
CA LEU A 104 -6.83 10.19 16.06
C LEU A 104 -8.09 10.90 15.55
N GLY A 105 -8.41 10.75 14.26
CA GLY A 105 -9.66 11.22 13.66
C GLY A 105 -10.88 10.36 14.01
N GLY A 106 -10.71 9.28 14.76
CA GLY A 106 -11.75 8.33 15.10
C GLY A 106 -12.16 7.40 13.97
N GLN A 107 -13.32 6.79 14.08
CA GLN A 107 -13.87 5.89 13.06
C GLN A 107 -14.50 6.71 11.93
N ILE A 108 -14.03 6.52 10.72
CA ILE A 108 -14.51 7.17 9.49
C ILE A 108 -15.42 6.24 8.69
N LEU A 109 -15.07 4.94 8.61
CA LEU A 109 -15.84 3.92 7.94
C LEU A 109 -16.20 2.80 8.92
N SER A 110 -17.37 2.18 8.72
CA SER A 110 -17.74 0.91 9.34
C SER A 110 -17.38 -0.24 8.38
N VAL A 111 -17.17 -1.44 8.90
CA VAL A 111 -16.97 -2.64 8.08
C VAL A 111 -18.21 -2.98 7.23
N ASP A 112 -19.39 -2.50 7.63
CA ASP A 112 -20.64 -2.67 6.90
C ASP A 112 -20.90 -1.53 5.89
N ASP A 113 -20.01 -0.54 5.81
CA ASP A 113 -20.14 0.59 4.89
C ASP A 113 -19.83 0.13 3.45
N PRO A 114 -20.67 0.48 2.46
CA PRO A 114 -20.37 0.19 1.06
C PRO A 114 -19.04 0.77 0.58
N ASP A 115 -18.64 1.92 1.11
CA ASP A 115 -17.35 2.54 0.82
C ASP A 115 -16.18 1.64 1.30
N TYR A 116 -16.32 1.02 2.48
CA TYR A 116 -15.35 0.04 2.98
C TYR A 116 -15.24 -1.16 2.04
N ALA A 117 -16.37 -1.73 1.62
CA ALA A 117 -16.40 -2.89 0.73
C ALA A 117 -15.76 -2.56 -0.65
N THR A 118 -15.98 -1.35 -1.16
CA THR A 118 -15.38 -0.89 -2.43
C THR A 118 -13.86 -0.82 -2.32
N ILE A 119 -13.34 -0.19 -1.26
CA ILE A 119 -11.88 -0.11 -1.03
C ILE A 119 -11.28 -1.50 -0.83
N GLN A 120 -11.91 -2.36 -0.02
CA GLN A 120 -11.44 -3.73 0.23
C GLN A 120 -11.40 -4.56 -1.04
N SER A 121 -12.41 -4.45 -1.91
CA SER A 121 -12.46 -5.14 -3.20
C SER A 121 -11.32 -4.70 -4.12
N TRP A 122 -11.05 -3.40 -4.21
CA TRP A 122 -9.92 -2.88 -4.98
C TRP A 122 -8.58 -3.43 -4.46
N ILE A 123 -8.36 -3.39 -3.14
CA ILE A 123 -7.13 -3.92 -2.52
C ILE A 123 -6.94 -5.40 -2.88
N SER A 124 -8.01 -6.20 -2.83
CA SER A 124 -7.98 -7.63 -3.16
C SER A 124 -7.60 -7.90 -4.62
N GLY A 125 -7.92 -6.96 -5.52
CA GLY A 125 -7.60 -7.03 -6.95
C GLY A 125 -6.17 -6.61 -7.31
N LEU A 126 -5.42 -6.03 -6.37
CA LEU A 126 -4.05 -5.59 -6.63
C LEU A 126 -3.10 -6.78 -6.81
N PRO A 127 -2.06 -6.64 -7.66
CA PRO A 127 -1.03 -7.66 -7.81
C PRO A 127 -0.37 -7.96 -6.47
N GLN A 128 -0.30 -9.24 -6.12
CA GLN A 128 0.46 -9.67 -4.96
C GLN A 128 1.95 -9.75 -5.34
N ALA A 129 2.81 -9.26 -4.44
CA ALA A 129 4.24 -9.45 -4.61
C ALA A 129 4.54 -10.95 -4.48
N THR A 130 4.81 -11.61 -5.60
CA THR A 130 5.35 -12.97 -5.61
C THR A 130 6.84 -12.86 -5.38
N CYS A 131 7.34 -13.38 -4.26
CA CYS A 131 8.78 -13.65 -4.13
C CYS A 131 9.16 -14.71 -5.18
N PRO A 132 10.17 -14.44 -6.03
CA PRO A 132 10.67 -15.45 -6.99
C PRO A 132 11.37 -16.61 -6.27
#